data_f60fc95c3ce0dd5214d06f68c804b935
#
_entry.id   f60fc95c3ce0dd5214d06f68c804b935
#
_cell.length_a   1.000
_cell.length_b   1.000
_cell.length_c   1.000
_cell.angle_alpha   90.00
_cell.angle_beta   90.00
_cell.angle_gamma   90.00
#
_symmetry.space_group_name_H-M   'P 1'
#
loop_
_entity.id
_entity.type
_entity.pdbx_description
1 polymer ?
#
loop_
_entity_poly.entity_id
_entity_poly.type
_entity_poly.pdbx_seq_one_letter_code
_entity_poly.pdbx_strand_id
1 'polypeptide(L)'
;MQTLTKFKVSGKQTLAYTKQERINVGDIEGHILSLIEAKGVNVSTGKIEYMNGGQVVNLVTSDLVNFSGPIQGYSIVKKKEDSAIGKLEGKIITELSSEGTPVAVIEANLTWIKGTGQFKNIQGVVTAKGRYISENIYIVEWEGEYWIEK
;
A
#
# COMPACT_ATOMS: atom_id res chain seq x y z
N MET A 1 -26.69 22.25 8.79
CA MET A 1 -25.95 20.96 8.80
C MET A 1 -25.15 20.85 7.49
N GLN A 2 -23.86 20.64 7.63
CA GLN A 2 -23.02 20.43 6.43
C GLN A 2 -23.01 18.95 6.07
N THR A 3 -23.27 18.64 4.82
CA THR A 3 -23.16 17.28 4.32
C THR A 3 -21.78 17.08 3.71
N LEU A 4 -21.04 16.11 4.22
CA LEU A 4 -19.74 15.75 3.65
C LEU A 4 -19.95 15.05 2.31
N THR A 5 -19.22 15.51 1.30
CA THR A 5 -19.18 14.81 0.03
C THR A 5 -18.11 13.74 0.08
N LYS A 6 -18.53 12.50 -0.12
CA LYS A 6 -17.61 11.36 -0.16
C LYS A 6 -17.35 10.96 -1.60
N PHE A 7 -16.09 10.70 -1.90
CA PHE A 7 -15.63 10.33 -3.23
C PHE A 7 -15.16 8.88 -3.22
N LYS A 8 -15.80 8.05 -4.03
CA LYS A 8 -15.36 6.66 -4.22
C LYS A 8 -14.27 6.63 -5.28
N VAL A 9 -13.13 6.10 -4.93
CA VAL A 9 -11.96 6.04 -5.80
C VAL A 9 -11.38 4.64 -5.82
N SER A 10 -10.72 4.31 -6.91
CA SER A 10 -10.05 3.02 -7.07
C SER A 10 -8.85 3.17 -7.99
N GLY A 11 -7.95 2.21 -7.93
CA GLY A 11 -6.76 2.28 -8.74
C GLY A 11 -5.94 1.02 -8.72
N LYS A 12 -4.85 1.08 -9.48
CA LYS A 12 -3.83 0.04 -9.57
C LYS A 12 -2.48 0.67 -9.42
N GLN A 13 -1.56 -0.05 -8.80
CA GLN A 13 -0.19 0.40 -8.62
C GLN A 13 0.76 -0.75 -8.92
N THR A 14 1.87 -0.43 -9.57
CA THR A 14 2.99 -1.36 -9.72
C THR A 14 4.16 -0.74 -9.01
N LEU A 15 4.74 -1.46 -8.07
CA LEU A 15 5.82 -0.95 -7.23
C LEU A 15 7.00 -1.90 -7.25
N ALA A 16 8.20 -1.32 -7.21
CA ALA A 16 9.45 -2.06 -7.09
C ALA A 16 10.19 -1.62 -5.83
N TYR A 17 10.83 -2.58 -5.16
CA TYR A 17 11.67 -2.26 -4.01
C TYR A 17 12.86 -1.41 -4.47
N THR A 18 13.09 -0.33 -3.75
CA THR A 18 14.25 0.55 -3.98
C THR A 18 15.26 0.46 -2.84
N LYS A 19 14.79 0.06 -1.65
CA LYS A 19 15.64 -0.20 -0.50
C LYS A 19 15.04 -1.35 0.30
N GLN A 20 15.91 -2.20 0.84
CA GLN A 20 15.47 -3.31 1.67
C GLN A 20 16.55 -3.65 2.69
N GLU A 21 16.14 -3.70 3.95
CA GLU A 21 16.95 -4.26 5.02
C GLU A 21 16.22 -5.45 5.61
N ARG A 22 16.91 -6.56 5.76
CA ARG A 22 16.36 -7.81 6.28
C ARG A 22 17.24 -8.29 7.43
N ILE A 23 16.60 -8.59 8.54
CA ILE A 23 17.30 -9.06 9.74
C ILE A 23 16.66 -10.37 10.20
N ASN A 24 17.48 -11.39 10.38
CA ASN A 24 17.02 -12.62 11.03
C ASN A 24 16.87 -12.35 12.52
N VAL A 25 15.67 -12.60 13.06
CA VAL A 25 15.41 -12.37 14.48
C VAL A 25 16.12 -13.40 15.35
N GLY A 26 16.17 -14.66 14.87
CA GLY A 26 16.94 -15.70 15.53
C GLY A 26 16.20 -16.48 16.61
N ASP A 27 14.91 -16.20 16.80
CA ASP A 27 14.07 -16.93 17.76
C ASP A 27 13.49 -18.21 17.16
N ILE A 28 13.03 -18.14 15.90
CA ILE A 28 12.51 -19.27 15.15
C ILE A 28 13.14 -19.24 13.75
N GLU A 29 13.30 -20.40 13.14
CA GLU A 29 13.79 -20.50 11.78
C GLU A 29 12.82 -19.79 10.82
N GLY A 30 13.35 -18.98 9.91
CA GLY A 30 12.56 -18.26 8.93
C GLY A 30 11.89 -16.99 9.43
N HIS A 31 12.22 -16.53 10.65
CA HIS A 31 11.67 -15.28 11.19
C HIS A 31 12.55 -14.10 10.77
N ILE A 32 11.98 -13.25 9.91
CA ILE A 32 12.69 -12.11 9.31
C ILE A 32 11.92 -10.83 9.57
N LEU A 33 12.62 -9.83 10.11
CA LEU A 33 12.14 -8.48 10.24
C LEU A 33 12.71 -7.67 9.09
N SER A 34 11.86 -6.92 8.36
CA SER A 34 12.29 -6.15 7.20
C SER A 34 11.84 -4.70 7.27
N LEU A 35 12.65 -3.83 6.68
CA LEU A 35 12.29 -2.44 6.38
C LEU A 35 12.44 -2.26 4.87
N ILE A 36 11.38 -1.79 4.21
CA ILE A 36 11.29 -1.76 2.76
C ILE A 36 10.85 -0.37 2.30
N GLU A 37 11.54 0.16 1.29
CA GLU A 37 11.05 1.27 0.50
C GLU A 37 10.71 0.74 -0.89
N ALA A 38 9.51 1.04 -1.37
CA ALA A 38 9.09 0.67 -2.72
C ALA A 38 8.54 1.90 -3.43
N LYS A 39 8.80 2.01 -4.72
CA LYS A 39 8.34 3.14 -5.54
C LYS A 39 7.62 2.64 -6.78
N GLY A 40 6.63 3.41 -7.19
CA GLY A 40 5.85 3.09 -8.37
C GLY A 40 4.94 4.22 -8.80
N VAL A 41 3.93 3.86 -9.57
CA VAL A 41 2.98 4.80 -10.15
C VAL A 41 1.56 4.34 -9.86
N ASN A 42 0.69 5.31 -9.56
CA ASN A 42 -0.73 5.07 -9.36
C ASN A 42 -1.50 5.30 -10.66
N VAL A 43 -2.35 4.35 -11.02
CA VAL A 43 -3.26 4.47 -12.15
C VAL A 43 -4.69 4.48 -11.59
N SER A 44 -5.42 5.57 -11.86
CA SER A 44 -6.80 5.70 -11.41
C SER A 44 -7.72 4.88 -12.31
N THR A 45 -8.61 4.07 -11.73
CA THR A 45 -9.49 3.17 -12.51
C THR A 45 -10.98 3.47 -12.33
N GLY A 46 -11.35 4.26 -11.31
CA GLY A 46 -12.76 4.57 -11.05
C GLY A 46 -13.29 5.71 -11.88
N LYS A 47 -14.57 6.00 -11.71
CA LYS A 47 -15.22 7.15 -12.38
C LYS A 47 -14.65 8.47 -11.91
N ILE A 48 -14.27 8.56 -10.64
CA ILE A 48 -13.63 9.74 -10.08
C ILE A 48 -12.13 9.54 -10.20
N GLU A 49 -11.47 10.46 -10.90
CA GLU A 49 -10.02 10.42 -11.05
C GLU A 49 -9.36 10.75 -9.72
N TYR A 50 -8.38 9.91 -9.32
CA TYR A 50 -7.58 10.14 -8.12
C TYR A 50 -6.11 9.91 -8.44
N MET A 51 -5.34 11.00 -8.47
CA MET A 51 -3.88 10.96 -8.59
C MET A 51 -3.36 10.07 -9.72
N ASN A 52 -4.04 10.09 -10.88
CA ASN A 52 -3.63 9.27 -12.01
C ASN A 52 -2.24 9.69 -12.51
N GLY A 53 -1.32 8.73 -12.58
CA GLY A 53 0.07 9.00 -12.92
C GLY A 53 0.90 9.49 -11.75
N GLY A 54 0.33 9.60 -10.56
CA GLY A 54 1.06 10.03 -9.37
C GLY A 54 2.14 9.06 -8.96
N GLN A 55 3.22 9.60 -8.39
CA GLN A 55 4.30 8.79 -7.86
C GLN A 55 3.92 8.23 -6.50
N VAL A 56 4.17 6.95 -6.30
CA VAL A 56 3.88 6.25 -5.05
C VAL A 56 5.19 5.86 -4.38
N VAL A 57 5.27 6.14 -3.08
CA VAL A 57 6.35 5.64 -2.23
C VAL A 57 5.71 4.91 -1.05
N ASN A 58 6.02 3.64 -0.90
CA ASN A 58 5.60 2.86 0.26
C ASN A 58 6.80 2.63 1.17
N LEU A 59 6.60 2.92 2.45
CA LEU A 59 7.59 2.72 3.51
C LEU A 59 6.98 1.72 4.48
N VAL A 60 7.45 0.47 4.45
CA VAL A 60 6.78 -0.65 5.12
C VAL A 60 7.75 -1.45 5.96
N THR A 61 7.33 -1.80 7.17
CA THR A 61 7.99 -2.82 7.98
C THR A 61 7.18 -4.10 7.90
N SER A 62 7.88 -5.23 7.89
CA SER A 62 7.25 -6.55 7.90
C SER A 62 7.92 -7.44 8.93
N ASP A 63 7.11 -8.28 9.55
CA ASP A 63 7.54 -9.23 10.56
C ASP A 63 7.01 -10.60 10.12
N LEU A 64 7.83 -11.33 9.39
CA LEU A 64 7.40 -12.54 8.69
C LEU A 64 8.05 -13.79 9.25
N VAL A 65 7.24 -14.84 9.43
CA VAL A 65 7.72 -16.19 9.70
C VAL A 65 7.36 -17.05 8.49
N ASN A 66 8.36 -17.63 7.85
CA ASN A 66 8.17 -18.41 6.62
C ASN A 66 7.38 -17.63 5.56
N PHE A 67 7.78 -16.37 5.37
CA PHE A 67 7.23 -15.46 4.35
C PHE A 67 5.77 -15.03 4.56
N SER A 68 5.24 -15.21 5.76
CA SER A 68 3.88 -14.74 6.09
C SER A 68 3.89 -14.00 7.42
N GLY A 69 3.10 -12.94 7.52
CA GLY A 69 2.98 -12.17 8.75
C GLY A 69 2.51 -10.74 8.53
N PRO A 70 2.47 -9.96 9.61
CA PRO A 70 1.97 -8.59 9.56
C PRO A 70 2.91 -7.62 8.86
N ILE A 71 2.32 -6.60 8.26
CA ILE A 71 3.01 -5.45 7.70
C ILE A 71 2.37 -4.18 8.23
N GLN A 72 3.17 -3.13 8.36
CA GLN A 72 2.68 -1.81 8.71
C GLN A 72 3.61 -0.75 8.14
N GLY A 73 3.08 0.43 7.91
CA GLY A 73 3.89 1.52 7.39
C GLY A 73 3.06 2.64 6.82
N TYR A 74 3.58 3.26 5.78
CA TYR A 74 2.97 4.44 5.17
C TYR A 74 3.03 4.35 3.66
N SER A 75 1.99 4.88 3.00
CA SER A 75 1.97 5.04 1.56
C SER A 75 1.81 6.52 1.24
N ILE A 76 2.66 7.03 0.38
CA ILE A 76 2.68 8.43 -0.01
C ILE A 76 2.47 8.49 -1.51
N VAL A 77 1.47 9.26 -1.96
CA VAL A 77 1.22 9.50 -3.38
C VAL A 77 1.38 11.00 -3.63
N LYS A 78 2.13 11.34 -4.67
CA LYS A 78 2.38 12.74 -5.06
C LYS A 78 2.14 12.93 -6.54
N LYS A 79 1.46 14.01 -6.88
CA LYS A 79 1.29 14.44 -8.25
C LYS A 79 1.28 15.97 -8.29
N LYS A 80 2.34 16.57 -8.86
CA LYS A 80 2.52 18.03 -8.85
C LYS A 80 2.50 18.57 -7.42
N GLU A 81 1.58 19.46 -7.09
CA GLU A 81 1.47 20.07 -5.76
C GLU A 81 0.60 19.26 -4.80
N ASP A 82 -0.08 18.25 -5.31
CA ASP A 82 -0.97 17.42 -4.53
C ASP A 82 -0.23 16.23 -3.95
N SER A 83 -0.54 15.91 -2.70
CA SER A 83 -0.04 14.68 -2.07
C SER A 83 -1.05 14.14 -1.08
N ALA A 84 -0.95 12.86 -0.81
CA ALA A 84 -1.74 12.21 0.22
C ALA A 84 -0.88 11.15 0.89
N ILE A 85 -0.93 11.10 2.22
CA ILE A 85 -0.22 10.12 3.03
C ILE A 85 -1.23 9.31 3.80
N GLY A 86 -1.11 8.00 3.73
CA GLY A 86 -1.93 7.09 4.49
C GLY A 86 -1.10 6.17 5.36
N LYS A 87 -1.68 5.77 6.48
CA LYS A 87 -1.11 4.74 7.34
C LYS A 87 -1.60 3.38 6.86
N LEU A 88 -0.65 2.48 6.64
CA LEU A 88 -0.88 1.17 6.08
C LEU A 88 -0.74 0.10 7.16
N GLU A 89 -1.72 -0.80 7.22
CA GLU A 89 -1.67 -1.97 8.10
C GLU A 89 -2.24 -3.16 7.35
N GLY A 90 -1.61 -4.31 7.48
CA GLY A 90 -2.07 -5.51 6.79
C GLY A 90 -1.20 -6.72 7.05
N LYS A 91 -1.19 -7.60 6.07
CA LYS A 91 -0.43 -8.85 6.17
C LYS A 91 -0.01 -9.34 4.79
N ILE A 92 1.06 -10.12 4.79
CA ILE A 92 1.49 -10.91 3.64
C ILE A 92 1.18 -12.36 3.97
N ILE A 93 0.55 -13.05 3.03
CA ILE A 93 0.27 -14.48 3.12
C ILE A 93 0.96 -15.14 1.95
N THR A 94 1.84 -16.11 2.24
CA THR A 94 2.52 -16.89 1.21
C THR A 94 1.95 -18.29 1.21
N GLU A 95 1.41 -18.71 0.07
CA GLU A 95 0.82 -20.02 -0.12
C GLU A 95 1.48 -20.71 -1.30
N LEU A 96 1.39 -22.03 -1.33
CA LEU A 96 1.83 -22.78 -2.49
C LEU A 96 0.70 -22.82 -3.51
N SER A 97 1.03 -22.53 -4.77
CA SER A 97 0.09 -22.68 -5.88
C SER A 97 -0.17 -24.18 -6.13
N SER A 98 -1.13 -24.48 -7.00
CA SER A 98 -1.42 -25.86 -7.42
C SER A 98 -0.19 -26.55 -8.03
N GLU A 99 0.77 -25.77 -8.53
CA GLU A 99 2.02 -26.29 -9.11
C GLU A 99 3.15 -26.37 -8.08
N GLY A 100 2.88 -26.03 -6.82
CA GLY A 100 3.87 -26.04 -5.77
C GLY A 100 4.77 -24.81 -5.70
N THR A 101 4.48 -23.78 -6.49
CA THR A 101 5.24 -22.53 -6.50
C THR A 101 4.73 -21.59 -5.41
N PRO A 102 5.62 -20.98 -4.60
CA PRO A 102 5.19 -19.98 -3.60
C PRO A 102 4.57 -18.74 -4.27
N VAL A 103 3.43 -18.30 -3.76
CA VAL A 103 2.76 -17.09 -4.20
C VAL A 103 2.51 -16.23 -2.96
N ALA A 104 3.05 -15.02 -2.93
CA ALA A 104 2.85 -14.07 -1.85
C ALA A 104 1.75 -13.09 -2.22
N VAL A 105 0.75 -12.98 -1.36
CA VAL A 105 -0.42 -12.11 -1.52
C VAL A 105 -0.42 -11.10 -0.38
N ILE A 106 -0.77 -9.86 -0.71
CA ILE A 106 -0.84 -8.75 0.24
C ILE A 106 -2.31 -8.40 0.46
N GLU A 107 -2.70 -8.27 1.72
CA GLU A 107 -3.99 -7.70 2.09
C GLU A 107 -3.73 -6.58 3.07
N ALA A 108 -4.22 -5.38 2.78
CA ALA A 108 -3.92 -4.21 3.60
C ALA A 108 -5.08 -3.22 3.62
N ASN A 109 -5.10 -2.44 4.67
CA ASN A 109 -5.97 -1.29 4.80
C ASN A 109 -5.12 -0.04 4.96
N LEU A 110 -5.58 1.05 4.37
CA LEU A 110 -4.91 2.34 4.48
C LEU A 110 -5.91 3.35 5.01
N THR A 111 -5.46 4.16 5.96
CA THR A 111 -6.23 5.30 6.48
C THR A 111 -5.48 6.56 6.13
N TRP A 112 -6.10 7.46 5.36
CA TRP A 112 -5.45 8.74 5.05
C TRP A 112 -5.28 9.56 6.31
N ILE A 113 -4.10 10.15 6.48
CA ILE A 113 -3.76 10.92 7.68
C ILE A 113 -3.35 12.36 7.37
N LYS A 114 -2.91 12.64 6.15
CA LYS A 114 -2.46 13.97 5.76
C LYS A 114 -2.45 14.11 4.24
N GLY A 115 -2.68 15.32 3.78
CA GLY A 115 -2.56 15.63 2.36
C GLY A 115 -2.16 17.08 2.15
N THR A 116 -1.79 17.40 0.92
CA THR A 116 -1.48 18.76 0.48
C THR A 116 -2.22 19.08 -0.80
N GLY A 117 -2.24 20.36 -1.18
CA GLY A 117 -2.97 20.79 -2.36
C GLY A 117 -4.47 20.53 -2.22
N GLN A 118 -5.07 19.94 -3.23
CA GLN A 118 -6.50 19.62 -3.18
C GLN A 118 -6.87 18.55 -2.15
N PHE A 119 -5.85 17.83 -1.61
CA PHE A 119 -6.07 16.78 -0.60
C PHE A 119 -5.75 17.22 0.81
N LYS A 120 -5.56 18.52 1.02
CA LYS A 120 -5.43 19.05 2.37
C LYS A 120 -6.65 18.66 3.20
N ASN A 121 -6.41 18.14 4.42
CA ASN A 121 -7.44 17.64 5.34
C ASN A 121 -8.17 16.38 4.83
N ILE A 122 -7.52 15.59 4.00
CA ILE A 122 -8.09 14.33 3.51
C ILE A 122 -8.34 13.35 4.66
N GLN A 123 -9.51 12.71 4.60
CA GLN A 123 -9.94 11.65 5.51
C GLN A 123 -10.48 10.49 4.68
N GLY A 124 -10.49 9.31 5.24
CA GLY A 124 -11.07 8.15 4.60
C GLY A 124 -10.21 6.92 4.69
N VAL A 125 -10.70 5.85 4.09
CA VAL A 125 -10.07 4.53 4.17
C VAL A 125 -10.03 3.85 2.81
N VAL A 126 -9.03 2.99 2.64
CA VAL A 126 -8.80 2.21 1.43
C VAL A 126 -8.59 0.75 1.82
N THR A 127 -9.13 -0.16 1.03
CA THR A 127 -8.73 -1.57 1.08
C THR A 127 -7.87 -1.87 -0.14
N ALA A 128 -6.82 -2.64 0.07
CA ALA A 128 -5.86 -2.96 -0.97
C ALA A 128 -5.54 -4.45 -0.98
N LYS A 129 -5.42 -5.01 -2.17
CA LYS A 129 -4.98 -6.38 -2.38
C LYS A 129 -3.86 -6.36 -3.41
N GLY A 130 -2.80 -7.09 -3.10
CA GLY A 130 -1.65 -7.13 -3.99
C GLY A 130 -1.06 -8.52 -4.09
N ARG A 131 -0.16 -8.66 -5.04
CA ARG A 131 0.62 -9.89 -5.20
C ARG A 131 1.99 -9.56 -5.74
N TYR A 132 2.96 -10.36 -5.37
CA TYR A 132 4.31 -10.27 -5.91
C TYR A 132 4.36 -10.96 -7.26
N ILE A 133 4.96 -10.29 -8.23
CA ILE A 133 5.23 -10.86 -9.55
C ILE A 133 6.70 -11.22 -9.73
N SER A 134 7.53 -10.79 -8.79
CA SER A 134 8.94 -11.20 -8.66
C SER A 134 9.35 -10.99 -7.20
N GLU A 135 10.62 -11.22 -6.86
CA GLU A 135 11.11 -11.04 -5.49
C GLU A 135 10.96 -9.62 -4.98
N ASN A 136 10.99 -8.62 -5.87
CA ASN A 136 11.02 -7.22 -5.47
C ASN A 136 10.05 -6.33 -6.24
N ILE A 137 9.11 -6.92 -6.98
CA ILE A 137 8.07 -6.18 -7.70
C ILE A 137 6.71 -6.74 -7.34
N TYR A 138 5.78 -5.85 -7.00
CA TYR A 138 4.43 -6.25 -6.68
C TYR A 138 3.41 -5.30 -7.30
N ILE A 139 2.22 -5.82 -7.55
CA ILE A 139 1.09 -5.06 -8.07
C ILE A 139 -0.01 -5.03 -7.03
N VAL A 140 -0.71 -3.89 -6.96
CA VAL A 140 -1.77 -3.65 -5.98
C VAL A 140 -3.00 -3.14 -6.71
N GLU A 141 -4.16 -3.71 -6.35
CA GLU A 141 -5.46 -3.14 -6.69
C GLU A 141 -6.05 -2.59 -5.40
N TRP A 142 -6.54 -1.36 -5.45
CA TRP A 142 -7.08 -0.71 -4.27
C TRP A 142 -8.39 -0.01 -4.59
N GLU A 143 -9.24 0.10 -3.57
CA GLU A 143 -10.47 0.87 -3.64
C GLU A 143 -10.74 1.51 -2.29
N GLY A 144 -11.40 2.65 -2.31
CA GLY A 144 -11.66 3.36 -1.06
C GLY A 144 -12.58 4.53 -1.26
N GLU A 145 -12.70 5.28 -0.19
CA GLU A 145 -13.57 6.44 -0.14
C GLU A 145 -12.88 7.53 0.67
N TYR A 146 -12.88 8.75 0.15
CA TYR A 146 -12.32 9.87 0.89
C TYR A 146 -13.27 11.05 0.92
N TRP A 147 -13.02 11.95 1.86
CA TRP A 147 -13.67 13.27 1.95
C TRP A 147 -12.65 14.26 2.47
N ILE A 148 -12.95 15.52 2.30
CA ILE A 148 -12.09 16.62 2.78
C ILE A 148 -12.82 17.30 3.93
N GLU A 149 -12.19 17.35 5.09
CA GLU A 149 -12.71 18.08 6.24
C GLU A 149 -12.36 19.56 6.11
N LYS A 150 -13.32 20.40 6.45
CA LYS A 150 -13.13 21.85 6.37
C LYS A 150 -12.74 22.44 7.73
#